data_ba1b398aa7a5d5406a74f837bc964c86
#
_entry.id   ba1b398aa7a5d5406a74f837bc964c86
#
_cell.length_a   1.000
_cell.length_b   1.000
_cell.length_c   1.000
_cell.angle_alpha   90.00
_cell.angle_beta   90.00
_cell.angle_gamma   90.00
#
_symmetry.space_group_name_H-M   'P 1'
#
loop_
_entity.id
_entity.type
_entity.pdbx_description
1 polymer ?
#
loop_
_entity_poly.entity_id
_entity_poly.type
_entity_poly.pdbx_seq_one_letter_code
_entity_poly.pdbx_strand_id
1 'polypeptide(L)'
;LGSKELLLGLFSLLFCGAGLLAQRIYPEDLIYRGAFRLPDVEPYEYSWNYGGSAMTYYPDGDESGPADGYPGSIFGVGHDWNMYVSEITIPVPVVSEIKSVDDLNTAETLQSFQNVRGDLFRDSKGDELFYEIIRVGMQYLPPQGMQTTGKLHFVWGQHFQEERQDPSHMWCEVNLSDPRPRGGWYFGTYTNYVTNDYIFDIPEEWADEHAPGHRLATGRFRDGGWSGQGPALFAYSPWQNDNPSRENDTITQIVPLLLFGIQEEGSRYITCHDSMMMNGYKEADEWSGGAWLTSGGRSAVIFVGTKGIGECWYGLADGTVWPDSPPYPEDPLNQRGWWCEKFEGQIIFYDPGDLAAVVEGEISSYDPQPYAVLNIDPYLFSVDSSQQKSHVGAACFDRERGLLYIFELFADGEKPIVHVWQIEGDSDVDQNKKSSSEYKILKTYPNPFNSEIMIEYNLETEAEIEIAIYDVNGCEEIELASGIKSSGTYSIRWNGKDKSKRQVSSGIHLCILKGRERGSGRGSFIIVKKLIFLK
;
A
#
# COMPACT_ATOMS: atom_id res chain seq x y z
N LEU A 1 73.53 -26.18 -0.76
CA LEU A 1 73.03 -25.26 0.25
C LEU A 1 71.72 -24.67 -0.28
N GLY A 2 70.65 -25.31 0.09
CA GLY A 2 69.34 -25.03 -0.43
C GLY A 2 68.59 -23.95 0.35
N SER A 3 67.96 -23.06 -0.36
CA SER A 3 66.95 -22.14 0.14
C SER A 3 65.54 -22.69 -0.19
N LYS A 4 64.75 -22.98 0.84
CA LYS A 4 63.32 -23.30 0.70
C LYS A 4 62.56 -21.98 0.65
N GLU A 5 61.93 -21.67 -0.47
CA GLU A 5 60.93 -20.63 -0.55
C GLU A 5 59.61 -21.14 -0.03
N LEU A 6 59.10 -20.41 0.97
CA LEU A 6 57.80 -20.64 1.61
C LEU A 6 56.74 -19.86 0.77
N LEU A 7 55.92 -20.57 0.01
CA LEU A 7 54.77 -19.98 -0.69
C LEU A 7 53.66 -19.79 0.35
N LEU A 8 53.42 -18.55 0.79
CA LEU A 8 52.20 -18.16 1.52
C LEU A 8 51.07 -17.96 0.52
N GLY A 9 50.19 -18.92 0.45
CA GLY A 9 48.91 -18.74 -0.28
C GLY A 9 47.96 -17.86 0.52
N LEU A 10 47.70 -16.64 0.03
CA LEU A 10 46.58 -15.82 0.49
C LEU A 10 45.28 -16.49 0.01
N PHE A 11 44.57 -17.15 0.93
CA PHE A 11 43.15 -17.46 0.69
C PHE A 11 42.35 -16.18 0.96
N SER A 12 41.98 -15.47 -0.09
CA SER A 12 40.95 -14.45 -0.05
C SER A 12 39.61 -15.17 0.16
N LEU A 13 39.11 -15.19 1.37
CA LEU A 13 37.72 -15.53 1.67
C LEU A 13 36.87 -14.38 1.12
N LEU A 14 36.34 -14.57 -0.10
CA LEU A 14 35.16 -13.83 -0.55
C LEU A 14 34.01 -14.25 0.37
N PHE A 15 33.73 -13.44 1.37
CA PHE A 15 32.41 -13.43 2.00
C PHE A 15 31.46 -12.84 0.95
N CYS A 16 30.86 -13.69 0.14
CA CYS A 16 29.60 -13.38 -0.50
C CYS A 16 28.59 -13.25 0.64
N GLY A 17 28.36 -12.04 1.12
CA GLY A 17 27.20 -11.72 1.92
C GLY A 17 25.98 -11.94 1.04
N ALA A 18 25.40 -13.14 1.07
CA ALA A 18 24.01 -13.29 0.64
C ALA A 18 23.20 -12.46 1.66
N GLY A 19 22.89 -11.21 1.33
CA GLY A 19 21.87 -10.46 2.00
C GLY A 19 20.63 -11.35 2.02
N LEU A 20 20.09 -11.64 3.20
CA LEU A 20 18.78 -12.26 3.30
C LEU A 20 17.83 -11.29 2.55
N LEU A 21 17.39 -11.68 1.36
CA LEU A 21 16.30 -10.99 0.68
C LEU A 21 15.15 -10.93 1.67
N ALA A 22 14.71 -9.71 2.01
CA ALA A 22 13.57 -9.52 2.90
C ALA A 22 12.40 -10.36 2.37
N GLN A 23 11.77 -11.16 3.22
CA GLN A 23 10.63 -11.94 2.78
C GLN A 23 9.48 -10.98 2.46
N ARG A 24 8.67 -11.32 1.47
CA ARG A 24 7.52 -10.51 1.06
C ARG A 24 6.39 -10.61 2.07
N ILE A 25 5.65 -9.52 2.23
CA ILE A 25 4.33 -9.51 2.88
C ILE A 25 3.29 -9.77 1.79
N TYR A 26 2.34 -10.67 2.04
CA TYR A 26 1.30 -11.06 1.10
C TYR A 26 -0.09 -10.62 1.58
N PRO A 27 -1.12 -10.61 0.71
CA PRO A 27 -2.48 -10.28 1.10
C PRO A 27 -3.02 -11.06 2.31
N GLU A 28 -2.67 -12.33 2.42
CA GLU A 28 -3.06 -13.20 3.54
C GLU A 28 -2.40 -12.85 4.88
N ASP A 29 -1.35 -12.05 4.87
CA ASP A 29 -0.71 -11.54 6.10
C ASP A 29 -1.47 -10.34 6.68
N LEU A 30 -2.40 -9.73 5.92
CA LEU A 30 -3.21 -8.59 6.35
C LEU A 30 -4.52 -9.07 6.98
N ILE A 31 -4.61 -8.98 8.30
CA ILE A 31 -5.81 -9.33 9.07
C ILE A 31 -6.67 -8.08 9.25
N TYR A 32 -7.90 -8.13 8.75
CA TYR A 32 -8.86 -7.04 8.94
C TYR A 32 -9.28 -6.94 10.41
N ARG A 33 -9.17 -5.73 10.99
CA ARG A 33 -9.51 -5.44 12.40
C ARG A 33 -10.83 -4.70 12.55
N GLY A 34 -11.40 -4.17 11.48
CA GLY A 34 -12.63 -3.40 11.48
C GLY A 34 -12.43 -1.97 10.99
N ALA A 35 -13.39 -1.12 11.28
CA ALA A 35 -13.37 0.29 10.91
C ALA A 35 -13.82 1.20 12.06
N PHE A 36 -13.64 2.51 11.90
CA PHE A 36 -14.16 3.53 12.79
C PHE A 36 -14.55 4.80 12.02
N ARG A 37 -15.43 5.60 12.65
CA ARG A 37 -15.97 6.85 12.09
C ARG A 37 -15.11 8.04 12.46
N LEU A 38 -15.17 9.07 11.62
CA LEU A 38 -14.63 10.39 11.92
C LEU A 38 -15.66 11.25 12.69
N PRO A 39 -15.18 12.20 13.52
CA PRO A 39 -16.07 13.06 14.28
C PRO A 39 -16.85 14.02 13.38
N ASP A 40 -18.05 14.39 13.82
CA ASP A 40 -18.79 15.50 13.24
C ASP A 40 -18.19 16.81 13.70
N VAL A 41 -17.87 17.69 12.76
CA VAL A 41 -17.23 18.98 13.02
C VAL A 41 -17.97 20.11 12.28
N GLU A 42 -18.17 21.22 12.97
CA GLU A 42 -18.75 22.43 12.42
C GLU A 42 -17.74 23.59 12.49
N PRO A 43 -17.75 24.55 11.57
CA PRO A 43 -18.65 24.63 10.42
C PRO A 43 -18.26 23.67 9.29
N TYR A 44 -19.19 23.38 8.39
CA TYR A 44 -19.10 22.41 7.32
C TYR A 44 -17.80 22.48 6.47
N GLU A 45 -17.36 23.66 6.11
CA GLU A 45 -16.13 23.89 5.34
C GLU A 45 -14.83 23.54 6.08
N TYR A 46 -14.90 23.30 7.40
CA TYR A 46 -13.78 22.85 8.25
C TYR A 46 -14.09 21.47 8.85
N SER A 47 -14.58 20.58 8.03
CA SER A 47 -15.06 19.25 8.43
C SER A 47 -14.35 18.13 7.65
N TRP A 48 -14.73 16.91 7.94
CA TRP A 48 -14.28 15.73 7.20
C TRP A 48 -15.07 15.46 5.93
N ASN A 49 -16.15 16.21 5.66
CA ASN A 49 -16.95 16.03 4.46
C ASN A 49 -16.09 16.21 3.21
N TYR A 50 -16.22 15.31 2.24
CA TYR A 50 -15.37 15.25 1.04
C TYR A 50 -13.85 15.14 1.33
N GLY A 51 -13.47 14.77 2.56
CA GLY A 51 -12.09 14.55 2.98
C GLY A 51 -11.59 13.15 2.65
N GLY A 52 -10.38 12.83 3.14
CA GLY A 52 -9.79 11.48 3.00
C GLY A 52 -8.70 11.37 1.93
N SER A 53 -8.25 12.50 1.38
CA SER A 53 -7.19 12.54 0.36
C SER A 53 -5.78 12.32 0.94
N ALA A 54 -5.55 12.62 2.22
CA ALA A 54 -4.27 12.39 2.89
C ALA A 54 -4.45 12.02 4.36
N MET A 55 -3.58 11.15 4.86
CA MET A 55 -3.46 10.80 6.28
C MET A 55 -2.04 10.39 6.63
N THR A 56 -1.69 10.53 7.92
CA THR A 56 -0.47 9.96 8.49
C THR A 56 -0.68 9.55 9.94
N TYR A 57 -0.03 8.47 10.34
CA TYR A 57 0.03 8.04 11.73
C TYR A 57 1.04 8.88 12.52
N TYR A 58 0.68 9.26 13.75
CA TYR A 58 1.53 9.99 14.67
C TYR A 58 1.64 9.24 16.02
N PRO A 59 2.82 8.73 16.39
CA PRO A 59 2.98 7.84 17.54
C PRO A 59 2.77 8.51 18.90
N ASP A 60 3.01 9.83 19.01
CA ASP A 60 2.96 10.57 20.27
C ASP A 60 1.62 11.33 20.46
N GLY A 61 0.59 11.03 19.66
CA GLY A 61 -0.64 11.82 19.60
C GLY A 61 -1.59 11.63 20.77
N ASP A 62 -2.10 10.41 20.97
CA ASP A 62 -3.11 10.11 21.99
C ASP A 62 -2.51 9.41 23.20
N GLU A 63 -2.42 10.12 24.32
CA GLU A 63 -1.89 9.56 25.58
C GLU A 63 -2.82 8.49 26.17
N SER A 64 -4.12 8.49 25.85
CA SER A 64 -5.09 7.52 26.33
C SER A 64 -5.13 6.22 25.51
N GLY A 65 -4.68 6.26 24.26
CA GLY A 65 -4.70 5.15 23.32
C GLY A 65 -4.07 3.86 23.81
N PRO A 66 -2.96 3.86 24.60
CA PRO A 66 -2.39 2.62 25.14
C PRO A 66 -3.37 1.79 25.99
N ALA A 67 -4.38 2.40 26.55
CA ALA A 67 -5.36 1.72 27.39
C ALA A 67 -6.39 0.90 26.57
N ASP A 68 -6.65 1.29 25.33
CA ASP A 68 -7.56 0.60 24.40
C ASP A 68 -6.84 -0.30 23.38
N GLY A 69 -5.51 -0.23 23.31
CA GLY A 69 -4.68 -1.01 22.42
C GLY A 69 -4.37 -0.34 21.07
N TYR A 70 -4.83 0.91 20.85
CA TYR A 70 -4.62 1.69 19.64
C TYR A 70 -4.00 3.06 19.97
N PRO A 71 -2.73 3.10 20.46
CA PRO A 71 -2.06 4.35 20.82
C PRO A 71 -1.71 5.19 19.60
N GLY A 72 -1.40 6.46 19.86
CA GLY A 72 -1.09 7.43 18.82
C GLY A 72 -2.33 8.07 18.26
N SER A 73 -2.17 8.79 17.18
CA SER A 73 -3.25 9.51 16.51
C SER A 73 -3.08 9.48 15.00
N ILE A 74 -4.08 9.98 14.29
CA ILE A 74 -4.04 10.19 12.85
C ILE A 74 -4.23 11.67 12.57
N PHE A 75 -3.28 12.25 11.82
CA PHE A 75 -3.53 13.50 11.09
C PHE A 75 -4.16 13.18 9.76
N GLY A 76 -5.15 13.96 9.36
CA GLY A 76 -5.82 13.80 8.07
C GLY A 76 -6.27 15.13 7.48
N VAL A 77 -6.44 15.14 6.16
CA VAL A 77 -6.97 16.29 5.42
C VAL A 77 -8.48 16.16 5.33
N GLY A 78 -9.17 17.26 5.68
CA GLY A 78 -10.62 17.37 5.63
C GLY A 78 -11.15 17.86 4.28
N HIS A 79 -12.17 18.73 4.34
CA HIS A 79 -12.95 19.18 3.19
C HIS A 79 -12.06 19.65 2.02
N ASP A 80 -12.36 19.16 0.82
CA ASP A 80 -11.58 19.38 -0.40
C ASP A 80 -11.48 20.86 -0.84
N TRP A 81 -12.40 21.73 -0.41
CA TRP A 81 -12.31 23.17 -0.68
C TRP A 81 -11.15 23.86 0.05
N ASN A 82 -10.93 23.49 1.31
CA ASN A 82 -9.93 24.14 2.15
C ASN A 82 -8.67 23.30 2.35
N MET A 83 -8.81 21.97 2.27
CA MET A 83 -7.72 21.02 2.50
C MET A 83 -6.99 21.29 3.84
N TYR A 84 -7.77 21.61 4.89
CA TYR A 84 -7.23 21.83 6.22
C TYR A 84 -6.92 20.50 6.90
N VAL A 85 -6.00 20.53 7.84
CA VAL A 85 -5.53 19.35 8.57
C VAL A 85 -6.11 19.34 9.97
N SER A 86 -6.55 18.18 10.44
CA SER A 86 -6.98 17.92 11.82
C SER A 86 -6.29 16.66 12.34
N GLU A 87 -6.20 16.53 13.66
CA GLU A 87 -5.71 15.35 14.36
C GLU A 87 -6.85 14.68 15.12
N ILE A 88 -6.93 13.36 15.08
CA ILE A 88 -7.95 12.56 15.73
C ILE A 88 -7.37 11.37 16.50
N THR A 89 -8.09 10.91 17.52
CA THR A 89 -7.80 9.65 18.19
C THR A 89 -8.04 8.43 17.28
N ILE A 90 -7.52 7.28 17.67
CA ILE A 90 -7.77 5.99 17.01
C ILE A 90 -8.61 5.12 17.97
N PRO A 91 -9.94 5.15 17.89
CA PRO A 91 -10.77 4.29 18.72
C PRO A 91 -10.66 2.83 18.30
N VAL A 92 -11.01 1.90 19.17
CA VAL A 92 -11.04 0.47 18.86
C VAL A 92 -11.87 0.22 17.59
N PRO A 93 -11.28 -0.34 16.53
CA PRO A 93 -12.01 -0.64 15.30
C PRO A 93 -13.09 -1.71 15.52
N VAL A 94 -14.20 -1.61 14.81
CA VAL A 94 -15.33 -2.55 14.91
C VAL A 94 -15.57 -3.24 13.57
N VAL A 95 -15.69 -4.55 13.58
CA VAL A 95 -16.13 -5.33 12.42
C VAL A 95 -17.66 -5.36 12.43
N SER A 96 -18.30 -4.57 11.56
CA SER A 96 -19.74 -4.62 11.34
C SER A 96 -20.09 -5.70 10.32
N GLU A 97 -20.82 -6.73 10.71
CA GLU A 97 -21.25 -7.81 9.80
C GLU A 97 -22.26 -7.32 8.75
N ILE A 98 -23.05 -6.30 9.08
CA ILE A 98 -24.07 -5.73 8.19
C ILE A 98 -23.63 -4.45 7.51
N LYS A 99 -22.35 -4.04 7.72
CA LYS A 99 -21.75 -2.81 7.17
C LYS A 99 -22.56 -1.55 7.49
N SER A 100 -23.01 -1.45 8.75
CA SER A 100 -23.65 -0.24 9.27
C SER A 100 -22.63 0.65 9.95
N VAL A 101 -22.54 1.91 9.53
CA VAL A 101 -21.68 2.91 10.17
C VAL A 101 -22.11 3.19 11.62
N ASP A 102 -23.38 2.91 11.97
CA ASP A 102 -23.89 3.08 13.33
C ASP A 102 -23.30 2.05 14.32
N ASP A 103 -22.74 0.96 13.83
CA ASP A 103 -22.05 -0.04 14.67
C ASP A 103 -20.64 0.43 15.07
N LEU A 104 -20.09 1.43 14.38
CA LEU A 104 -18.69 1.84 14.50
C LEU A 104 -18.47 2.83 15.65
N ASN A 105 -17.33 2.71 16.33
CA ASN A 105 -16.84 3.73 17.23
C ASN A 105 -16.47 4.99 16.46
N THR A 106 -16.61 6.16 17.11
CA THR A 106 -16.26 7.45 16.52
C THR A 106 -15.00 8.01 17.17
N ALA A 107 -14.05 8.47 16.34
CA ALA A 107 -12.85 9.15 16.79
C ALA A 107 -13.19 10.51 17.46
N GLU A 108 -12.30 10.99 18.31
CA GLU A 108 -12.37 12.31 18.94
C GLU A 108 -11.34 13.25 18.28
N THR A 109 -11.68 14.54 18.18
CA THR A 109 -10.75 15.56 17.67
C THR A 109 -9.74 15.93 18.74
N LEU A 110 -8.45 15.74 18.47
CA LEU A 110 -7.35 16.19 19.34
C LEU A 110 -6.88 17.59 18.96
N GLN A 111 -6.73 17.87 17.67
CA GLN A 111 -6.45 19.20 17.14
C GLN A 111 -7.46 19.55 16.05
N SER A 112 -8.16 20.69 16.19
CA SER A 112 -9.14 21.16 15.21
C SER A 112 -8.49 21.52 13.89
N PHE A 113 -9.27 21.52 12.81
CA PHE A 113 -8.82 21.86 11.45
C PHE A 113 -8.08 23.20 11.40
N GLN A 114 -6.90 23.19 10.78
CA GLN A 114 -6.05 24.36 10.59
C GLN A 114 -5.47 24.43 9.18
N ASN A 115 -5.30 25.65 8.68
CA ASN A 115 -4.53 25.89 7.47
C ASN A 115 -3.03 25.73 7.76
N VAL A 116 -2.47 24.60 7.34
CA VAL A 116 -1.04 24.31 7.54
C VAL A 116 -0.15 24.80 6.41
N ARG A 117 -0.73 25.29 5.30
CA ARG A 117 0.03 25.84 4.15
C ARG A 117 0.48 27.29 4.38
N GLY A 118 -0.26 28.03 5.21
CA GLY A 118 -0.05 29.47 5.36
C GLY A 118 -0.17 30.20 4.01
N ASP A 119 0.84 30.99 3.68
CA ASP A 119 0.95 31.73 2.42
C ASP A 119 1.82 31.05 1.36
N LEU A 120 2.24 29.80 1.58
CA LEU A 120 2.93 29.02 0.57
C LEU A 120 1.98 28.72 -0.61
N PHE A 121 2.55 28.46 -1.79
CA PHE A 121 1.81 28.13 -3.01
C PHE A 121 0.91 29.27 -3.53
N ARG A 122 1.38 30.51 -3.38
CA ARG A 122 0.76 31.69 -4.00
C ARG A 122 1.65 32.24 -5.10
N ASP A 123 1.01 32.80 -6.12
CA ASP A 123 1.73 33.52 -7.16
C ASP A 123 2.22 34.91 -6.69
N SER A 124 2.95 35.62 -7.56
CA SER A 124 3.46 36.96 -7.26
C SER A 124 2.37 38.03 -7.03
N LYS A 125 1.11 37.73 -7.34
CA LYS A 125 -0.04 38.60 -7.10
C LYS A 125 -0.77 38.24 -5.80
N GLY A 126 -0.37 37.13 -5.15
CA GLY A 126 -1.01 36.61 -3.95
C GLY A 126 -2.20 35.68 -4.24
N ASP A 127 -2.44 35.34 -5.51
CA ASP A 127 -3.47 34.38 -5.87
C ASP A 127 -2.99 32.95 -5.57
N GLU A 128 -3.90 32.09 -5.13
CA GLU A 128 -3.61 30.70 -4.84
C GLU A 128 -3.28 29.93 -6.11
N LEU A 129 -2.24 29.08 -6.08
CA LEU A 129 -1.83 28.28 -7.25
C LEU A 129 -2.73 27.08 -7.49
N PHE A 130 -3.50 26.68 -6.47
CA PHE A 130 -4.40 25.53 -6.54
C PHE A 130 -5.84 26.02 -6.69
N TYR A 131 -6.38 25.94 -7.89
CA TYR A 131 -7.73 26.40 -8.23
C TYR A 131 -8.60 25.33 -8.89
N GLU A 132 -8.08 24.11 -9.04
CA GLU A 132 -8.81 22.95 -9.57
C GLU A 132 -8.85 21.82 -8.54
N ILE A 133 -8.96 20.56 -9.00
CA ILE A 133 -8.98 19.38 -8.13
C ILE A 133 -7.62 19.22 -7.46
N ILE A 134 -7.52 19.69 -6.23
CA ILE A 134 -6.30 19.60 -5.44
C ILE A 134 -6.07 18.14 -5.03
N ARG A 135 -4.81 17.71 -5.06
CA ARG A 135 -4.34 16.44 -4.54
C ARG A 135 -3.31 16.70 -3.44
N VAL A 136 -3.26 15.82 -2.46
CA VAL A 136 -2.35 15.96 -1.33
C VAL A 136 -1.94 14.59 -0.79
N GLY A 137 -0.68 14.49 -0.38
CA GLY A 137 -0.17 13.40 0.45
C GLY A 137 0.46 13.96 1.71
N MET A 138 0.48 13.18 2.79
CA MET A 138 1.00 13.59 4.09
C MET A 138 1.74 12.46 4.79
N GLN A 139 2.92 12.77 5.38
CA GLN A 139 3.69 11.83 6.19
C GLN A 139 4.34 12.52 7.39
N TYR A 140 4.13 11.97 8.58
CA TYR A 140 4.90 12.34 9.76
C TYR A 140 6.29 11.69 9.73
N LEU A 141 7.32 12.48 10.04
CA LEU A 141 8.66 11.96 10.34
C LEU A 141 9.15 12.47 11.71
N PRO A 142 9.76 11.58 12.51
CA PRO A 142 10.43 11.97 13.75
C PRO A 142 11.68 12.81 13.47
N PRO A 143 12.31 13.40 14.51
CA PRO A 143 13.58 14.12 14.37
C PRO A 143 14.64 13.22 13.71
N GLN A 144 15.20 13.68 12.60
CA GLN A 144 16.28 12.99 11.88
C GLN A 144 17.02 13.93 10.93
N GLY A 145 18.26 13.60 10.61
CA GLY A 145 19.11 14.47 9.78
C GLY A 145 19.24 15.86 10.39
N MET A 146 18.92 16.90 9.64
CA MET A 146 18.88 18.29 10.15
C MET A 146 17.51 18.67 10.72
N GLN A 147 16.54 17.81 10.71
CA GLN A 147 15.22 18.00 11.29
C GLN A 147 15.29 17.79 12.81
N THR A 148 15.17 18.85 13.60
CA THR A 148 15.37 18.83 15.07
C THR A 148 14.10 18.52 15.87
N THR A 149 12.93 18.59 15.23
CA THR A 149 11.62 18.20 15.79
C THR A 149 10.88 17.34 14.79
N GLY A 150 9.90 16.55 15.25
CA GLY A 150 9.00 15.85 14.34
C GLY A 150 8.25 16.82 13.42
N LYS A 151 8.02 16.43 12.18
CA LYS A 151 7.36 17.25 11.16
C LYS A 151 6.31 16.47 10.41
N LEU A 152 5.28 17.18 9.96
CA LEU A 152 4.37 16.72 8.94
C LEU A 152 4.90 17.18 7.58
N HIS A 153 5.27 16.24 6.73
CA HIS A 153 5.69 16.47 5.35
C HIS A 153 4.50 16.33 4.43
N PHE A 154 4.44 17.18 3.41
CA PHE A 154 3.33 17.20 2.47
C PHE A 154 3.82 17.25 1.02
N VAL A 155 3.01 16.68 0.15
CA VAL A 155 3.00 16.96 -1.27
C VAL A 155 1.64 17.52 -1.65
N TRP A 156 1.63 18.58 -2.42
CA TRP A 156 0.45 19.29 -2.88
C TRP A 156 0.50 19.46 -4.39
N GLY A 157 -0.63 19.39 -5.04
CA GLY A 157 -0.70 19.65 -6.46
C GLY A 157 -2.14 19.75 -6.94
N GLN A 158 -2.30 20.16 -8.18
CA GLN A 158 -3.57 20.21 -8.86
C GLN A 158 -3.62 19.21 -10.02
N HIS A 159 -4.82 18.93 -10.50
CA HIS A 159 -5.03 17.95 -11.55
C HIS A 159 -4.32 18.33 -12.86
N PHE A 160 -4.46 19.58 -13.32
CA PHE A 160 -3.86 20.03 -14.56
C PHE A 160 -2.69 20.97 -14.34
N GLN A 161 -1.56 20.66 -14.98
CA GLN A 161 -0.33 21.46 -14.99
C GLN A 161 0.29 21.46 -16.39
N GLU A 162 -0.43 22.02 -17.36
CA GLU A 162 -0.08 21.85 -18.77
C GLU A 162 1.20 22.58 -19.18
N GLU A 163 1.48 23.75 -18.61
CA GLU A 163 2.50 24.65 -19.17
C GLU A 163 3.74 24.83 -18.30
N ARG A 164 3.66 24.53 -17.01
CA ARG A 164 4.77 24.80 -16.07
C ARG A 164 4.86 23.73 -14.97
N GLN A 165 6.03 23.67 -14.38
CA GLN A 165 6.23 23.00 -13.11
C GLN A 165 5.74 23.94 -12.01
N ASP A 166 4.92 23.43 -11.09
CA ASP A 166 4.51 24.14 -9.88
C ASP A 166 5.21 23.54 -8.66
N PRO A 167 5.47 24.36 -7.62
CA PRO A 167 5.99 23.85 -6.36
C PRO A 167 4.97 22.89 -5.75
N SER A 168 5.45 21.85 -5.07
CA SER A 168 4.57 20.79 -4.57
C SER A 168 4.90 20.34 -3.16
N HIS A 169 6.10 20.54 -2.67
CA HIS A 169 6.58 19.96 -1.41
C HIS A 169 6.70 21.00 -0.31
N MET A 170 6.31 20.59 0.91
CA MET A 170 6.47 21.38 2.12
C MET A 170 6.53 20.50 3.36
N TRP A 171 6.83 21.11 4.51
CA TRP A 171 6.58 20.55 5.83
C TRP A 171 6.04 21.61 6.81
N CYS A 172 5.42 21.15 7.89
CA CYS A 172 5.05 22.00 9.02
C CYS A 172 5.30 21.29 10.36
N GLU A 173 5.15 22.04 11.48
CA GLU A 173 5.17 21.47 12.83
C GLU A 173 3.92 20.62 13.07
N VAL A 174 4.02 19.62 13.98
CA VAL A 174 2.87 18.80 14.40
C VAL A 174 1.84 19.57 15.22
N ASN A 175 2.21 20.70 15.79
CA ASN A 175 1.27 21.60 16.47
C ASN A 175 0.52 22.44 15.43
N LEU A 176 -0.71 22.06 15.13
CA LEU A 176 -1.53 22.71 14.10
C LEU A 176 -1.92 24.15 14.46
N SER A 177 -1.90 24.54 15.74
CA SER A 177 -2.16 25.93 16.15
C SER A 177 -0.98 26.88 15.87
N ASP A 178 0.23 26.34 15.63
CA ASP A 178 1.45 27.07 15.25
C ASP A 178 2.24 26.23 14.23
N PRO A 179 1.72 26.04 13.00
CA PRO A 179 2.24 25.05 12.05
C PRO A 179 3.58 25.44 11.43
N ARG A 180 3.94 26.71 11.40
CA ARG A 180 5.22 27.24 10.86
C ARG A 180 5.62 26.60 9.54
N PRO A 181 4.78 26.68 8.50
CA PRO A 181 5.04 26.00 7.24
C PRO A 181 6.37 26.43 6.61
N ARG A 182 7.03 25.49 5.96
CA ARG A 182 8.25 25.68 5.18
C ARG A 182 8.16 24.91 3.88
N GLY A 183 8.57 25.52 2.78
CA GLY A 183 8.56 24.82 1.51
C GLY A 183 8.16 25.67 0.31
N GLY A 184 7.17 25.19 -0.44
CA GLY A 184 6.92 25.67 -1.79
C GLY A 184 8.03 25.16 -2.73
N TRP A 185 8.58 23.96 -2.43
CA TRP A 185 9.70 23.39 -3.18
C TRP A 185 9.23 22.73 -4.47
N TYR A 186 10.01 22.93 -5.51
CA TYR A 186 9.90 22.19 -6.76
C TYR A 186 10.55 20.82 -6.61
N PHE A 187 10.03 19.82 -7.32
CA PHE A 187 10.55 18.45 -7.27
C PHE A 187 11.35 18.12 -8.55
N GLY A 188 12.63 18.42 -8.55
CA GLY A 188 13.49 18.24 -9.70
C GLY A 188 12.96 18.92 -10.95
N THR A 189 12.85 18.16 -12.03
CA THR A 189 12.23 18.55 -13.29
C THR A 189 10.80 18.02 -13.46
N TYR A 190 10.29 17.28 -12.46
CA TYR A 190 8.99 16.63 -12.54
C TYR A 190 7.84 17.59 -12.28
N THR A 191 6.71 17.34 -12.91
CA THR A 191 5.44 18.02 -12.63
C THR A 191 4.68 17.29 -11.53
N ASN A 192 3.60 17.90 -11.02
CA ASN A 192 2.72 17.26 -10.04
C ASN A 192 1.94 16.06 -10.61
N TYR A 193 2.02 15.78 -11.90
CA TYR A 193 1.46 14.55 -12.47
C TYR A 193 2.12 13.26 -11.96
N VAL A 194 3.29 13.33 -11.34
CA VAL A 194 4.01 12.15 -10.84
C VAL A 194 4.35 12.22 -9.35
N THR A 195 3.94 13.27 -8.63
CA THR A 195 4.45 13.52 -7.27
C THR A 195 3.44 14.03 -6.25
N ASN A 196 2.13 13.91 -6.42
CA ASN A 196 1.21 14.63 -5.56
C ASN A 196 0.02 13.87 -4.96
N ASP A 197 -0.03 12.56 -5.03
CA ASP A 197 -1.14 11.80 -4.43
C ASP A 197 -0.77 11.13 -3.11
N TYR A 198 0.46 10.68 -2.94
CA TYR A 198 0.92 10.02 -1.73
C TYR A 198 2.36 10.37 -1.37
N ILE A 199 2.64 10.26 -0.09
CA ILE A 199 3.97 10.35 0.50
C ILE A 199 4.00 9.44 1.72
N PHE A 200 5.08 8.67 1.91
CA PHE A 200 5.28 7.80 3.06
C PHE A 200 6.76 7.63 3.39
N ASP A 201 7.03 7.13 4.60
CA ASP A 201 8.39 6.94 5.07
C ASP A 201 9.04 5.67 4.51
N ILE A 202 10.31 5.76 4.16
CA ILE A 202 11.15 4.63 3.77
C ILE A 202 11.81 4.05 5.03
N PRO A 203 11.77 2.72 5.26
CA PRO A 203 12.46 2.09 6.38
C PRO A 203 13.94 2.43 6.40
N GLU A 204 14.46 2.74 7.60
CA GLU A 204 15.84 3.20 7.77
C GLU A 204 16.84 2.22 7.21
N GLU A 205 16.71 0.94 7.54
CA GLU A 205 17.61 -0.11 7.09
C GLU A 205 17.68 -0.19 5.55
N TRP A 206 16.52 -0.14 4.88
CA TRP A 206 16.49 -0.15 3.42
C TRP A 206 17.08 1.12 2.81
N ALA A 207 16.73 2.28 3.38
CA ALA A 207 17.24 3.56 2.90
C ALA A 207 18.76 3.66 3.04
N ASP A 208 19.31 3.25 4.18
CA ASP A 208 20.77 3.31 4.43
C ASP A 208 21.55 2.40 3.48
N GLU A 209 20.97 1.28 3.05
CA GLU A 209 21.60 0.33 2.14
C GLU A 209 21.51 0.79 0.68
N HIS A 210 20.32 1.23 0.21
CA HIS A 210 20.05 1.44 -1.21
C HIS A 210 19.89 2.91 -1.61
N ALA A 211 19.38 3.78 -0.74
CA ALA A 211 19.15 5.20 -1.00
C ALA A 211 19.58 6.07 0.19
N PRO A 212 20.87 6.10 0.55
CA PRO A 212 21.33 6.75 1.78
C PRO A 212 20.88 8.21 1.91
N GLY A 213 20.29 8.52 3.07
CA GLY A 213 19.78 9.86 3.38
C GLY A 213 18.38 10.16 2.80
N HIS A 214 17.77 9.26 2.03
CA HIS A 214 16.43 9.45 1.47
C HIS A 214 15.41 8.72 2.34
N ARG A 215 14.61 9.47 3.09
CA ARG A 215 13.69 8.92 4.12
C ARG A 215 12.22 9.04 3.74
N LEU A 216 11.91 9.71 2.66
CA LEU A 216 10.56 9.87 2.12
C LEU A 216 10.46 9.29 0.72
N ALA A 217 9.35 8.64 0.45
CA ALA A 217 8.93 8.24 -0.88
C ALA A 217 7.68 9.02 -1.26
N THR A 218 7.65 9.59 -2.46
CA THR A 218 6.51 10.32 -3.01
C THR A 218 6.19 9.85 -4.40
N GLY A 219 4.95 10.00 -4.79
CA GLY A 219 4.54 9.68 -6.14
C GLY A 219 3.08 10.00 -6.39
N ARG A 220 2.61 9.58 -7.53
CA ARG A 220 1.24 9.75 -7.96
C ARG A 220 0.86 8.69 -8.96
N PHE A 221 -0.37 8.31 -8.95
CA PHE A 221 -1.03 7.76 -10.11
C PHE A 221 -2.53 8.03 -10.09
N ARG A 222 -3.01 8.68 -11.15
CA ARG A 222 -4.43 8.80 -11.42
C ARG A 222 -4.69 8.60 -12.92
N ASP A 223 -5.97 8.54 -13.27
CA ASP A 223 -6.48 8.22 -14.60
C ASP A 223 -5.80 8.98 -15.76
N GLY A 224 -5.75 8.35 -16.91
CA GLY A 224 -5.28 8.93 -18.16
C GLY A 224 -3.81 8.76 -18.49
N GLY A 225 -3.01 8.17 -17.61
CA GLY A 225 -1.61 7.84 -17.89
C GLY A 225 -0.63 9.02 -17.92
N TRP A 226 -1.01 10.22 -17.50
CA TRP A 226 -0.12 11.40 -17.48
C TRP A 226 0.98 11.31 -16.43
N SER A 227 0.80 10.49 -15.40
CA SER A 227 1.81 10.14 -14.41
C SER A 227 2.58 8.87 -14.76
N GLY A 228 2.43 8.35 -15.95
CA GLY A 228 2.88 7.03 -16.37
C GLY A 228 1.73 6.05 -16.49
N GLN A 229 2.01 4.81 -16.89
CA GLN A 229 1.00 3.75 -17.02
C GLN A 229 1.06 2.78 -15.83
N GLY A 230 1.06 3.34 -14.63
CA GLY A 230 1.13 2.70 -13.32
C GLY A 230 1.57 3.71 -12.26
N PRO A 231 1.64 3.32 -10.96
CA PRO A 231 2.07 4.22 -9.89
C PRO A 231 3.53 4.66 -10.09
N ALA A 232 3.82 5.93 -9.76
CA ALA A 232 5.18 6.43 -9.70
C ALA A 232 5.68 6.47 -8.25
N LEU A 233 6.99 6.28 -8.04
CA LEU A 233 7.60 6.39 -6.72
C LEU A 233 9.03 6.91 -6.82
N PHE A 234 9.35 7.91 -5.99
CA PHE A 234 10.66 8.55 -5.92
C PHE A 234 11.09 8.68 -4.48
N ALA A 235 12.29 8.22 -4.15
CA ALA A 235 12.90 8.49 -2.85
C ALA A 235 13.55 9.87 -2.83
N TYR A 236 13.39 10.59 -1.71
CA TYR A 236 13.96 11.92 -1.54
C TYR A 236 14.11 12.31 -0.07
N SER A 237 14.78 13.44 0.18
CA SER A 237 14.84 14.11 1.49
C SER A 237 14.91 15.61 1.33
N PRO A 238 13.99 16.39 1.92
CA PRO A 238 14.00 17.84 1.77
C PRO A 238 15.10 18.54 2.59
N TRP A 239 15.79 17.81 3.49
CA TRP A 239 16.86 18.36 4.34
C TRP A 239 18.27 18.10 3.81
N GLN A 240 18.45 17.78 2.54
CA GLN A 240 19.75 17.68 1.90
C GLN A 240 20.25 19.08 1.51
N ASN A 241 21.56 19.38 1.71
CA ASN A 241 22.20 20.63 1.28
C ASN A 241 21.57 21.93 1.84
N ASP A 242 21.52 22.10 3.16
CA ASP A 242 20.93 23.25 3.89
C ASP A 242 19.43 23.10 4.17
N ASN A 243 19.05 22.01 4.76
CA ASN A 243 17.66 21.82 5.15
C ASN A 243 17.26 22.61 6.43
N PRO A 244 16.07 23.21 6.44
CA PRO A 244 15.14 23.24 5.31
C PRO A 244 15.67 24.11 4.18
N SER A 245 15.54 23.62 2.95
CA SER A 245 15.81 24.41 1.76
C SER A 245 15.06 25.74 1.82
N ARG A 246 15.57 26.76 1.15
CA ARG A 246 14.87 28.05 1.07
C ARG A 246 13.52 27.85 0.40
N GLU A 247 12.57 28.73 0.73
CA GLU A 247 11.29 28.76 0.02
C GLU A 247 11.51 28.88 -1.49
N ASN A 248 10.72 28.12 -2.24
CA ASN A 248 10.79 28.03 -3.70
C ASN A 248 12.10 27.45 -4.28
N ASP A 249 12.92 26.80 -3.48
CA ASP A 249 14.06 26.02 -3.96
C ASP A 249 13.59 24.71 -4.64
N THR A 250 14.53 24.06 -5.34
CA THR A 250 14.28 22.78 -5.99
C THR A 250 14.93 21.64 -5.20
N ILE A 251 14.16 20.62 -4.88
CA ILE A 251 14.68 19.33 -4.39
C ILE A 251 15.35 18.64 -5.56
N THR A 252 16.68 18.48 -5.54
CA THR A 252 17.46 17.98 -6.67
C THR A 252 17.95 16.55 -6.49
N GLN A 253 18.07 16.09 -5.25
CA GLN A 253 18.49 14.71 -4.98
C GLN A 253 17.24 13.82 -4.89
N ILE A 254 16.95 13.18 -6.00
CA ILE A 254 15.76 12.36 -6.20
C ILE A 254 16.21 11.05 -6.82
N VAL A 255 15.75 9.93 -6.26
CA VAL A 255 16.05 8.59 -6.75
C VAL A 255 14.74 7.96 -7.24
N PRO A 256 14.58 7.75 -8.55
CA PRO A 256 13.45 7.00 -9.08
C PRO A 256 13.47 5.56 -8.57
N LEU A 257 12.36 5.10 -7.96
CA LEU A 257 12.16 3.71 -7.52
C LEU A 257 11.20 2.97 -8.44
N LEU A 258 10.17 3.67 -8.94
CA LEU A 258 9.15 3.12 -9.81
C LEU A 258 8.62 4.22 -10.73
N LEU A 259 8.61 3.98 -12.04
CA LEU A 259 8.06 4.90 -13.01
C LEU A 259 7.75 4.15 -14.31
N PHE A 260 6.46 4.00 -14.63
CA PHE A 260 5.98 3.33 -15.84
C PHE A 260 5.98 4.28 -17.03
N GLY A 261 7.15 4.50 -17.60
CA GLY A 261 7.44 5.41 -18.69
C GLY A 261 8.81 6.05 -18.54
N ILE A 262 9.13 7.01 -19.39
CA ILE A 262 10.41 7.71 -19.39
C ILE A 262 10.15 9.22 -19.46
N GLN A 263 10.85 9.99 -18.62
CA GLN A 263 10.96 11.42 -18.82
C GLN A 263 12.12 11.69 -19.78
N GLU A 264 11.81 12.16 -20.98
CA GLU A 264 12.84 12.56 -21.93
C GLU A 264 13.52 13.87 -21.50
N GLU A 265 14.78 14.05 -21.88
CA GLU A 265 15.54 15.26 -21.56
C GLU A 265 14.82 16.51 -22.07
N GLY A 266 14.54 17.46 -21.18
CA GLY A 266 13.80 18.69 -21.46
C GLY A 266 12.30 18.55 -21.55
N SER A 267 11.75 17.34 -21.40
CA SER A 267 10.31 17.11 -21.28
C SER A 267 9.83 17.24 -19.84
N ARG A 268 8.61 17.72 -19.67
CA ARG A 268 7.88 17.70 -18.39
C ARG A 268 6.96 16.49 -18.26
N TYR A 269 6.69 15.83 -19.38
CA TYR A 269 5.75 14.72 -19.46
C TYR A 269 6.50 13.39 -19.44
N ILE A 270 5.78 12.37 -18.98
CA ILE A 270 6.24 10.99 -19.05
C ILE A 270 5.81 10.42 -20.40
N THR A 271 6.79 9.97 -21.18
CA THR A 271 6.53 9.24 -22.42
C THR A 271 6.26 7.79 -22.09
N CYS A 272 5.08 7.30 -22.47
CA CYS A 272 4.62 5.95 -22.19
C CYS A 272 4.68 5.08 -23.44
N HIS A 273 4.97 3.79 -23.22
CA HIS A 273 4.95 2.75 -24.26
C HIS A 273 4.34 1.47 -23.68
N ASP A 274 3.66 0.69 -24.52
CA ASP A 274 3.03 -0.58 -24.11
C ASP A 274 3.97 -1.55 -23.39
N SER A 275 5.27 -1.49 -23.67
CA SER A 275 6.31 -2.30 -23.02
C SER A 275 6.76 -1.77 -21.65
N MET A 276 6.28 -0.61 -21.22
CA MET A 276 6.67 0.07 -19.98
C MET A 276 5.48 0.28 -19.06
N MET A 277 4.39 -0.47 -19.23
CA MET A 277 3.20 -0.32 -18.41
C MET A 277 3.14 -1.35 -17.28
N MET A 278 2.43 -1.02 -16.22
CA MET A 278 2.06 -1.95 -15.17
C MET A 278 1.17 -3.06 -15.73
N ASN A 279 1.42 -4.29 -15.32
CA ASN A 279 0.57 -5.42 -15.67
C ASN A 279 -0.88 -5.18 -15.22
N GLY A 280 -1.80 -5.25 -16.17
CA GLY A 280 -3.22 -5.00 -15.92
C GLY A 280 -3.60 -3.53 -15.80
N TYR A 281 -2.74 -2.60 -16.21
CA TYR A 281 -3.05 -1.18 -16.30
C TYR A 281 -4.37 -0.90 -17.01
N LYS A 282 -5.11 0.06 -16.49
CA LYS A 282 -6.29 0.67 -17.10
C LYS A 282 -6.21 2.19 -16.95
N GLU A 283 -6.70 2.92 -17.94
CA GLU A 283 -6.66 4.38 -17.96
C GLU A 283 -7.48 5.01 -16.83
N ALA A 284 -8.44 4.27 -16.29
CA ALA A 284 -9.29 4.71 -15.17
C ALA A 284 -8.77 4.28 -13.79
N ASP A 285 -7.58 3.68 -13.69
CA ASP A 285 -6.98 3.35 -12.40
C ASP A 285 -6.61 4.62 -11.63
N GLU A 286 -6.81 4.61 -10.31
CA GLU A 286 -6.45 5.70 -9.43
C GLU A 286 -5.90 5.14 -8.11
N TRP A 287 -4.60 5.35 -7.85
CA TRP A 287 -3.92 4.89 -6.63
C TRP A 287 -3.67 6.11 -5.73
N SER A 288 -4.54 6.31 -4.75
CA SER A 288 -4.57 7.53 -3.92
C SER A 288 -3.79 7.41 -2.62
N GLY A 289 -3.41 6.20 -2.23
CA GLY A 289 -2.66 5.93 -1.00
C GLY A 289 -1.46 5.04 -1.24
N GLY A 290 -0.50 5.08 -0.33
CA GLY A 290 0.64 4.19 -0.33
C GLY A 290 1.27 4.05 1.04
N ALA A 291 2.00 2.97 1.25
CA ALA A 291 2.77 2.72 2.47
C ALA A 291 3.91 1.73 2.21
N TRP A 292 4.94 1.82 3.03
CA TRP A 292 6.00 0.81 3.09
C TRP A 292 5.79 -0.06 4.32
N LEU A 293 5.24 -1.24 4.11
CA LEU A 293 4.93 -2.21 5.17
C LEU A 293 6.19 -2.96 5.60
N THR A 294 6.33 -3.19 6.91
CA THR A 294 7.38 -4.04 7.48
C THR A 294 6.85 -4.84 8.66
N SER A 295 7.28 -6.09 8.81
CA SER A 295 6.97 -6.94 9.97
C SER A 295 7.98 -8.09 10.04
N GLY A 296 8.74 -8.23 11.13
CA GLY A 296 9.60 -9.39 11.40
C GLY A 296 10.57 -9.76 10.27
N GLY A 297 11.20 -8.79 9.60
CA GLY A 297 12.10 -9.03 8.46
C GLY A 297 11.38 -9.25 7.12
N ARG A 298 10.03 -9.18 7.09
CA ARG A 298 9.22 -9.16 5.87
C ARG A 298 8.90 -7.72 5.48
N SER A 299 8.75 -7.46 4.18
CA SER A 299 8.49 -6.12 3.68
C SER A 299 7.67 -6.12 2.38
N ALA A 300 6.93 -5.04 2.15
CA ALA A 300 6.24 -4.74 0.89
C ALA A 300 6.05 -3.23 0.73
N VAL A 301 6.14 -2.73 -0.48
CA VAL A 301 5.59 -1.42 -0.82
C VAL A 301 4.20 -1.64 -1.39
N ILE A 302 3.21 -0.92 -0.86
CA ILE A 302 1.83 -1.03 -1.33
C ILE A 302 1.33 0.28 -1.90
N PHE A 303 0.43 0.15 -2.88
CA PHE A 303 -0.43 1.25 -3.30
C PHE A 303 -1.88 0.82 -3.09
N VAL A 304 -2.69 1.78 -2.64
CA VAL A 304 -4.10 1.57 -2.29
C VAL A 304 -4.93 2.50 -3.16
N GLY A 305 -5.99 1.98 -3.74
CA GLY A 305 -6.79 2.80 -4.63
C GLY A 305 -7.95 2.07 -5.30
N THR A 306 -8.40 2.66 -6.39
CA THR A 306 -9.53 2.17 -7.18
C THR A 306 -9.04 1.64 -8.52
N LYS A 307 -9.36 0.38 -8.81
CA LYS A 307 -8.99 -0.34 -10.03
C LYS A 307 -10.14 -0.37 -11.01
N GLY A 308 -9.92 0.08 -12.26
CA GLY A 308 -10.83 -0.12 -13.37
C GLY A 308 -10.86 -1.58 -13.85
N ILE A 309 -12.05 -2.15 -14.03
CA ILE A 309 -12.28 -3.53 -14.45
C ILE A 309 -13.16 -3.55 -15.72
N GLY A 310 -12.83 -4.46 -16.63
CA GLY A 310 -13.53 -4.60 -17.91
C GLY A 310 -13.06 -3.64 -18.98
N GLU A 311 -13.94 -3.25 -19.92
CA GLU A 311 -13.64 -2.25 -20.92
C GLU A 311 -13.69 -0.83 -20.32
N CYS A 312 -12.77 0.02 -20.74
CA CYS A 312 -12.70 1.40 -20.29
C CYS A 312 -12.91 2.36 -21.46
N TRP A 313 -13.46 3.54 -21.15
CA TRP A 313 -13.71 4.61 -22.13
C TRP A 313 -13.47 5.99 -21.50
N TYR A 314 -13.12 6.96 -22.33
CA TYR A 314 -13.11 8.36 -21.94
C TYR A 314 -14.46 8.98 -22.28
N GLY A 315 -15.19 9.50 -21.29
CA GLY A 315 -16.53 10.04 -21.50
C GLY A 315 -17.31 10.22 -20.19
N LEU A 316 -18.57 9.78 -20.19
CA LEU A 316 -19.49 9.89 -19.06
C LEU A 316 -19.74 8.52 -18.40
N ALA A 317 -20.20 8.54 -17.16
CA ALA A 317 -20.47 7.33 -16.38
C ALA A 317 -21.52 6.39 -17.00
N ASP A 318 -22.40 6.91 -17.83
CA ASP A 318 -23.46 6.14 -18.49
C ASP A 318 -23.00 5.34 -19.72
N GLY A 319 -21.71 5.35 -20.04
CA GLY A 319 -21.12 4.70 -21.21
C GLY A 319 -20.99 5.61 -22.43
N THR A 320 -21.41 6.86 -22.35
CA THR A 320 -21.25 7.83 -23.44
C THR A 320 -19.77 8.12 -23.65
N VAL A 321 -19.23 7.75 -24.81
CA VAL A 321 -17.85 8.05 -25.21
C VAL A 321 -17.76 9.51 -25.65
N TRP A 322 -16.77 10.25 -25.12
CA TRP A 322 -16.52 11.62 -25.49
C TRP A 322 -15.91 11.71 -26.90
N PRO A 323 -16.52 12.42 -27.83
CA PRO A 323 -16.01 12.51 -29.20
C PRO A 323 -14.82 13.45 -29.31
N ASP A 324 -13.92 13.20 -30.27
CA ASP A 324 -12.74 14.04 -30.53
C ASP A 324 -13.10 15.45 -31.05
N SER A 325 -14.33 15.65 -31.51
CA SER A 325 -14.78 16.92 -32.06
C SER A 325 -16.28 17.13 -31.83
N PRO A 326 -16.75 18.41 -31.82
CA PRO A 326 -18.16 18.74 -31.61
C PRO A 326 -19.11 18.07 -32.62
N PRO A 327 -20.38 17.82 -32.24
CA PRO A 327 -21.00 18.28 -30.99
C PRO A 327 -20.61 17.44 -29.77
N TYR A 328 -20.33 18.11 -28.65
CA TYR A 328 -20.02 17.43 -27.38
C TYR A 328 -21.32 17.08 -26.63
N PRO A 329 -21.33 15.94 -25.90
CA PRO A 329 -22.42 15.61 -24.97
C PRO A 329 -22.58 16.68 -23.89
N GLU A 330 -23.80 16.82 -23.36
CA GLU A 330 -24.02 17.59 -22.14
C GLU A 330 -23.44 16.85 -20.95
N ASP A 331 -22.74 17.55 -20.06
CA ASP A 331 -22.14 17.01 -18.85
C ASP A 331 -22.55 17.88 -17.64
N PRO A 332 -23.83 17.85 -17.24
CA PRO A 332 -24.32 18.70 -16.15
C PRO A 332 -23.77 18.32 -14.77
N LEU A 333 -23.18 17.12 -14.64
CA LEU A 333 -22.61 16.60 -13.39
C LEU A 333 -21.08 16.65 -13.38
N ASN A 334 -20.47 17.22 -14.41
CA ASN A 334 -19.02 17.30 -14.57
C ASN A 334 -18.31 15.92 -14.42
N GLN A 335 -18.86 14.91 -15.09
CA GLN A 335 -18.41 13.52 -15.00
C GLN A 335 -17.42 13.12 -16.09
N ARG A 336 -17.08 14.02 -17.02
CA ARG A 336 -16.13 13.70 -18.10
C ARG A 336 -14.79 13.24 -17.55
N GLY A 337 -14.41 12.02 -17.91
CA GLY A 337 -13.17 11.39 -17.46
C GLY A 337 -13.06 9.97 -17.97
N TRP A 338 -12.09 9.24 -17.45
CA TRP A 338 -11.96 7.81 -17.71
C TRP A 338 -12.92 7.00 -16.85
N TRP A 339 -13.65 6.09 -17.49
CA TRP A 339 -14.62 5.17 -16.89
C TRP A 339 -14.33 3.75 -17.35
N CYS A 340 -14.74 2.77 -16.56
CA CYS A 340 -14.70 1.35 -16.89
C CYS A 340 -16.06 0.71 -16.56
N GLU A 341 -16.28 -0.52 -17.01
CA GLU A 341 -17.52 -1.27 -16.74
C GLU A 341 -17.77 -1.44 -15.24
N LYS A 342 -16.70 -1.58 -14.44
CA LYS A 342 -16.74 -1.73 -12.99
C LYS A 342 -15.49 -1.12 -12.37
N PHE A 343 -15.58 -0.76 -11.08
CA PHE A 343 -14.46 -0.37 -10.25
C PHE A 343 -14.35 -1.29 -9.03
N GLU A 344 -13.13 -1.52 -8.53
CA GLU A 344 -12.83 -2.28 -7.34
C GLU A 344 -11.82 -1.54 -6.46
N GLY A 345 -12.05 -1.53 -5.13
CA GLY A 345 -11.02 -1.12 -4.18
C GLY A 345 -9.94 -2.19 -4.09
N GLN A 346 -8.69 -1.80 -4.29
CA GLN A 346 -7.57 -2.75 -4.29
C GLN A 346 -6.35 -2.23 -3.54
N ILE A 347 -5.58 -3.17 -3.00
CA ILE A 347 -4.20 -2.97 -2.55
C ILE A 347 -3.31 -3.79 -3.47
N ILE A 348 -2.32 -3.15 -4.11
CA ILE A 348 -1.31 -3.81 -4.93
C ILE A 348 0.03 -3.80 -4.22
N PHE A 349 0.81 -4.88 -4.35
CA PHE A 349 2.02 -5.13 -3.58
C PHE A 349 3.24 -5.21 -4.49
N TYR A 350 4.27 -4.42 -4.17
CA TYR A 350 5.58 -4.40 -4.85
C TYR A 350 6.68 -4.89 -3.93
N ASP A 351 7.68 -5.54 -4.52
CA ASP A 351 8.85 -6.05 -3.79
C ASP A 351 9.89 -4.92 -3.58
N PRO A 352 10.25 -4.59 -2.33
CA PRO A 352 11.35 -3.67 -2.05
C PRO A 352 12.69 -4.10 -2.67
N GLY A 353 12.89 -5.40 -2.91
CA GLY A 353 14.08 -5.91 -3.61
C GLY A 353 14.13 -5.49 -5.08
N ASP A 354 12.98 -5.48 -5.76
CA ASP A 354 12.93 -4.97 -7.14
C ASP A 354 13.21 -3.46 -7.19
N LEU A 355 12.75 -2.69 -6.19
CA LEU A 355 13.06 -1.26 -6.08
C LEU A 355 14.55 -1.02 -5.80
N ALA A 356 15.20 -1.87 -5.00
CA ALA A 356 16.63 -1.83 -4.78
C ALA A 356 17.39 -2.10 -6.10
N ALA A 357 16.99 -3.11 -6.87
CA ALA A 357 17.59 -3.42 -8.16
C ALA A 357 17.47 -2.25 -9.18
N VAL A 358 16.37 -1.45 -9.09
CA VAL A 358 16.25 -0.20 -9.87
C VAL A 358 17.30 0.81 -9.44
N VAL A 359 17.48 1.04 -8.14
CA VAL A 359 18.47 1.98 -7.60
C VAL A 359 19.89 1.57 -7.98
N GLU A 360 20.19 0.28 -7.98
CA GLU A 360 21.49 -0.30 -8.34
C GLU A 360 21.72 -0.31 -9.86
N GLY A 361 20.70 0.02 -10.64
CA GLY A 361 20.76 0.06 -12.12
C GLY A 361 20.77 -1.32 -12.77
N GLU A 362 20.33 -2.35 -12.06
CA GLU A 362 20.23 -3.72 -12.57
C GLU A 362 19.00 -3.89 -13.47
N ILE A 363 17.91 -3.18 -13.15
CA ILE A 363 16.66 -3.16 -13.93
C ILE A 363 16.18 -1.72 -14.11
N SER A 364 15.28 -1.49 -15.08
CA SER A 364 14.68 -0.18 -15.33
C SER A 364 13.57 0.14 -14.32
N SER A 365 13.29 1.43 -14.12
CA SER A 365 12.23 1.88 -13.17
C SER A 365 10.81 1.42 -13.54
N TYR A 366 10.57 0.93 -14.73
CA TYR A 366 9.30 0.37 -15.20
C TYR A 366 9.25 -1.18 -15.17
N ASP A 367 10.34 -1.85 -14.80
CA ASP A 367 10.38 -3.33 -14.75
C ASP A 367 9.70 -3.92 -13.50
N PRO A 368 9.75 -3.27 -12.29
CA PRO A 368 9.03 -3.80 -11.15
C PRO A 368 7.53 -3.89 -11.43
N GLN A 369 6.93 -5.04 -11.07
CA GLN A 369 5.51 -5.31 -11.27
C GLN A 369 4.87 -5.72 -9.95
N PRO A 370 3.56 -5.45 -9.74
CA PRO A 370 2.89 -5.92 -8.54
C PRO A 370 2.92 -7.45 -8.50
N TYR A 371 3.43 -8.03 -7.39
CA TYR A 371 3.50 -9.47 -7.22
C TYR A 371 2.23 -10.07 -6.61
N ALA A 372 1.40 -9.24 -5.98
CA ALA A 372 0.13 -9.64 -5.39
C ALA A 372 -0.88 -8.49 -5.41
N VAL A 373 -2.16 -8.84 -5.30
CA VAL A 373 -3.29 -7.91 -5.26
C VAL A 373 -4.29 -8.41 -4.22
N LEU A 374 -4.79 -7.50 -3.39
CA LEU A 374 -5.90 -7.74 -2.47
C LEU A 374 -7.10 -6.89 -2.91
N ASN A 375 -8.20 -7.54 -3.28
CA ASN A 375 -9.49 -6.85 -3.44
C ASN A 375 -10.08 -6.57 -2.06
N ILE A 376 -10.32 -5.30 -1.74
CA ILE A 376 -10.83 -4.87 -0.43
C ILE A 376 -12.34 -4.55 -0.43
N ASP A 377 -13.04 -4.62 -1.57
CA ASP A 377 -14.50 -4.44 -1.65
C ASP A 377 -15.28 -5.24 -0.59
N PRO A 378 -14.90 -6.51 -0.25
CA PRO A 378 -15.59 -7.27 0.78
C PRO A 378 -15.60 -6.58 2.16
N TYR A 379 -14.70 -5.66 2.42
CA TYR A 379 -14.57 -4.92 3.69
C TYR A 379 -15.24 -3.55 3.63
N LEU A 380 -15.39 -2.95 2.45
CA LEU A 380 -15.92 -1.60 2.28
C LEU A 380 -17.43 -1.53 2.61
N PHE A 381 -17.88 -0.37 3.08
CA PHE A 381 -19.26 -0.09 3.52
C PHE A 381 -20.13 0.45 2.40
N SER A 382 -19.52 1.21 1.49
CA SER A 382 -20.22 1.92 0.41
C SER A 382 -19.76 1.43 -0.96
N VAL A 383 -19.80 0.12 -1.20
CA VAL A 383 -19.57 -0.47 -2.53
C VAL A 383 -20.92 -0.62 -3.20
N ASP A 384 -21.27 0.31 -4.09
CA ASP A 384 -22.43 0.19 -4.95
C ASP A 384 -22.08 -0.69 -6.17
N SER A 385 -23.06 -1.43 -6.65
CA SER A 385 -22.97 -2.22 -7.90
C SER A 385 -22.86 -1.35 -9.15
N SER A 386 -23.12 -0.06 -9.07
CA SER A 386 -22.97 0.92 -10.14
C SER A 386 -21.60 1.58 -10.02
N GLN A 387 -20.77 1.47 -10.97
CA GLN A 387 -19.63 2.29 -11.36
C GLN A 387 -19.19 3.41 -10.40
N GLN A 388 -18.99 3.09 -9.12
CA GLN A 388 -18.45 4.07 -8.19
C GLN A 388 -16.95 4.22 -8.43
N LYS A 389 -16.55 5.33 -8.97
CA LYS A 389 -15.15 5.77 -9.06
C LYS A 389 -14.71 6.37 -7.72
N SER A 390 -13.45 6.20 -7.36
CA SER A 390 -12.87 6.75 -6.12
C SER A 390 -13.47 6.18 -4.82
N HIS A 391 -13.38 4.86 -4.64
CA HIS A 391 -13.81 4.21 -3.39
C HIS A 391 -12.82 4.46 -2.24
N VAL A 392 -11.53 4.52 -2.54
CA VAL A 392 -10.45 4.42 -1.57
C VAL A 392 -9.59 5.67 -1.64
N GLY A 393 -9.31 6.24 -0.47
CA GLY A 393 -8.46 7.42 -0.30
C GLY A 393 -7.05 7.08 0.16
N ALA A 394 -6.53 7.92 1.05
CA ALA A 394 -5.18 7.79 1.59
C ALA A 394 -5.00 6.56 2.48
N ALA A 395 -3.73 6.18 2.66
CA ALA A 395 -3.32 5.15 3.60
C ALA A 395 -2.15 5.65 4.46
N CYS A 396 -2.03 5.13 5.69
CA CYS A 396 -0.85 5.31 6.53
C CYS A 396 -0.58 4.04 7.36
N PHE A 397 0.65 3.92 7.87
CA PHE A 397 1.13 2.72 8.53
C PHE A 397 1.79 3.00 9.87
N ASP A 398 1.28 2.38 10.95
CA ASP A 398 1.97 2.24 12.22
C ASP A 398 2.96 1.07 12.13
N ARG A 399 4.22 1.39 11.92
CA ARG A 399 5.29 0.41 11.72
C ARG A 399 5.56 -0.42 13.00
N GLU A 400 5.38 0.17 14.17
CA GLU A 400 5.66 -0.50 15.45
C GLU A 400 4.68 -1.64 15.72
N ARG A 401 3.39 -1.44 15.37
CA ARG A 401 2.31 -2.41 15.64
C ARG A 401 1.84 -3.15 14.42
N GLY A 402 2.38 -2.80 13.24
CA GLY A 402 1.96 -3.39 11.98
C GLY A 402 0.52 -3.04 11.60
N LEU A 403 0.03 -1.84 11.97
CA LEU A 403 -1.34 -1.42 11.69
C LEU A 403 -1.38 -0.53 10.43
N LEU A 404 -2.16 -0.96 9.46
CA LEU A 404 -2.43 -0.23 8.22
C LEU A 404 -3.81 0.42 8.31
N TYR A 405 -3.88 1.72 8.14
CA TYR A 405 -5.09 2.53 8.12
C TYR A 405 -5.37 2.99 6.70
N ILE A 406 -6.64 2.89 6.26
CA ILE A 406 -7.06 3.26 4.90
C ILE A 406 -8.39 4.00 4.98
N PHE A 407 -8.51 5.13 4.31
CA PHE A 407 -9.79 5.81 4.13
C PHE A 407 -10.66 5.11 3.09
N GLU A 408 -11.91 4.82 3.44
CA GLU A 408 -12.99 4.60 2.48
C GLU A 408 -13.77 5.90 2.33
N LEU A 409 -13.79 6.43 1.10
CA LEU A 409 -14.42 7.71 0.79
C LEU A 409 -15.95 7.58 0.78
N PHE A 410 -16.66 8.61 1.27
CA PHE A 410 -18.12 8.70 1.23
C PHE A 410 -18.88 7.56 1.96
N ALA A 411 -18.23 6.82 2.84
CA ALA A 411 -18.85 5.67 3.53
C ALA A 411 -19.78 6.08 4.67
N ASP A 412 -19.63 7.28 5.23
CA ASP A 412 -20.50 7.89 6.24
C ASP A 412 -21.15 9.16 5.69
N GLY A 413 -21.98 9.01 4.65
CA GLY A 413 -22.55 10.12 3.91
C GLY A 413 -21.50 10.81 3.05
N GLU A 414 -21.14 12.06 3.37
CA GLU A 414 -20.08 12.81 2.68
C GLU A 414 -18.71 12.61 3.35
N LYS A 415 -18.67 11.97 4.53
CA LYS A 415 -17.44 11.73 5.28
C LYS A 415 -16.83 10.37 4.92
N PRO A 416 -15.50 10.25 4.93
CA PRO A 416 -14.85 8.96 4.92
C PRO A 416 -14.97 8.25 6.27
N ILE A 417 -14.73 6.93 6.26
CA ILE A 417 -14.41 6.14 7.46
C ILE A 417 -12.98 5.62 7.36
N VAL A 418 -12.42 5.13 8.46
CA VAL A 418 -11.08 4.55 8.50
C VAL A 418 -11.18 3.04 8.70
N HIS A 419 -10.66 2.28 7.77
CA HIS A 419 -10.46 0.84 7.90
C HIS A 419 -9.10 0.53 8.51
N VAL A 420 -9.03 -0.56 9.26
CA VAL A 420 -7.80 -0.99 9.95
C VAL A 420 -7.50 -2.44 9.60
N TRP A 421 -6.28 -2.68 9.10
CA TRP A 421 -5.68 -4.01 8.97
C TRP A 421 -4.46 -4.11 9.87
N GLN A 422 -4.13 -5.31 10.27
CA GLN A 422 -2.90 -5.59 11.00
C GLN A 422 -2.10 -6.65 10.27
N ILE A 423 -0.81 -6.41 10.11
CA ILE A 423 0.10 -7.43 9.58
C ILE A 423 0.34 -8.44 10.70
N GLU A 424 0.12 -9.71 10.39
CA GLU A 424 0.43 -10.78 11.33
C GLU A 424 1.94 -10.82 11.58
N GLY A 425 2.36 -10.46 12.81
CA GLY A 425 3.77 -10.48 13.18
C GLY A 425 4.27 -11.92 13.33
N ASP A 426 5.53 -12.18 12.97
CA ASP A 426 6.25 -13.34 13.48
C ASP A 426 6.40 -13.14 14.97
N SER A 427 5.57 -13.80 15.77
CA SER A 427 5.59 -13.66 17.22
C SER A 427 6.81 -14.34 17.83
N ASP A 428 7.91 -13.57 17.95
CA ASP A 428 8.86 -13.77 19.04
C ASP A 428 8.52 -12.77 20.15
N VAL A 429 8.13 -13.33 21.31
CA VAL A 429 7.82 -12.64 22.57
C VAL A 429 6.37 -12.14 22.74
N ASP A 430 5.47 -13.05 23.07
CA ASP A 430 4.53 -12.78 24.18
C ASP A 430 4.12 -14.08 24.90
N GLN A 431 4.73 -14.35 26.03
CA GLN A 431 4.46 -15.55 26.85
C GLN A 431 3.16 -15.46 27.65
N ASN A 432 2.15 -14.65 27.26
CA ASN A 432 0.89 -14.60 28.00
C ASN A 432 -0.34 -14.18 27.18
N LYS A 433 -0.61 -14.83 26.07
CA LYS A 433 -1.99 -14.95 25.57
C LYS A 433 -2.16 -16.30 24.90
N LYS A 434 -2.89 -17.21 25.53
CA LYS A 434 -3.48 -18.37 24.88
C LYS A 434 -4.45 -17.85 23.81
N SER A 435 -3.97 -17.61 22.59
CA SER A 435 -4.80 -17.45 21.42
C SER A 435 -4.96 -18.80 20.73
N SER A 436 -6.09 -18.97 20.10
CA SER A 436 -6.54 -20.15 19.36
C SER A 436 -5.42 -20.81 18.55
N SER A 437 -5.25 -22.11 18.78
CA SER A 437 -4.33 -23.01 18.08
C SER A 437 -4.41 -22.82 16.57
N GLU A 438 -3.28 -22.50 15.94
CA GLU A 438 -3.20 -22.38 14.49
C GLU A 438 -2.68 -23.66 13.85
N TYR A 439 -3.55 -24.35 13.12
CA TYR A 439 -3.16 -25.40 12.19
C TYR A 439 -2.68 -24.74 10.91
N LYS A 440 -1.50 -25.13 10.39
CA LYS A 440 -0.92 -24.50 9.18
C LYS A 440 -0.43 -25.54 8.19
N ILE A 441 -0.62 -25.25 6.89
CA ILE A 441 0.25 -25.81 5.86
C ILE A 441 1.46 -24.88 5.80
N LEU A 442 2.59 -25.36 6.33
CA LEU A 442 3.77 -24.55 6.52
C LEU A 442 4.49 -24.24 5.21
N LYS A 443 4.71 -25.27 4.37
CA LYS A 443 5.50 -25.13 3.14
C LYS A 443 4.98 -26.06 2.04
N THR A 444 5.11 -25.56 0.80
CA THR A 444 4.89 -26.36 -0.41
C THR A 444 6.03 -26.08 -1.39
N TYR A 445 6.93 -27.04 -1.59
CA TYR A 445 8.10 -26.82 -2.45
C TYR A 445 8.52 -28.07 -3.21
N PRO A 446 9.08 -27.90 -4.43
CA PRO A 446 9.03 -26.66 -5.21
C PRO A 446 7.58 -26.30 -5.60
N ASN A 447 7.24 -25.03 -5.69
CA ASN A 447 5.96 -24.54 -6.19
C ASN A 447 6.20 -23.25 -7.00
N PRO A 448 6.11 -23.25 -8.32
CA PRO A 448 5.64 -24.32 -9.22
C PRO A 448 6.50 -25.59 -9.24
N PHE A 449 5.88 -26.73 -9.58
CA PHE A 449 6.57 -28.03 -9.70
C PHE A 449 6.23 -28.75 -11.02
N ASN A 450 7.10 -29.67 -11.42
CA ASN A 450 6.93 -30.44 -12.66
C ASN A 450 6.94 -31.96 -12.47
N SER A 451 7.40 -32.48 -11.35
CA SER A 451 7.44 -33.90 -11.06
C SER A 451 6.80 -34.27 -9.73
N GLU A 452 7.21 -33.65 -8.66
CA GLU A 452 6.65 -33.85 -7.32
C GLU A 452 6.78 -32.58 -6.49
N ILE A 453 5.89 -32.41 -5.52
CA ILE A 453 5.88 -31.34 -4.54
C ILE A 453 5.83 -31.92 -3.15
N MET A 454 6.60 -31.35 -2.23
CA MET A 454 6.52 -31.61 -0.80
C MET A 454 5.54 -30.63 -0.17
N ILE A 455 4.65 -31.15 0.66
CA ILE A 455 3.65 -30.39 1.42
C ILE A 455 3.95 -30.65 2.89
N GLU A 456 4.35 -29.61 3.63
CA GLU A 456 4.56 -29.65 5.08
C GLU A 456 3.38 -28.99 5.79
N TYR A 457 2.84 -29.65 6.83
CA TYR A 457 1.77 -29.10 7.66
C TYR A 457 2.03 -29.37 9.14
N ASN A 458 1.49 -28.52 10.00
CA ASN A 458 1.62 -28.60 11.44
C ASN A 458 0.27 -28.82 12.10
N LEU A 459 0.23 -29.68 13.13
CA LEU A 459 -0.91 -29.92 14.01
C LEU A 459 -0.48 -29.59 15.44
N GLU A 460 -1.14 -28.63 16.08
CA GLU A 460 -0.80 -28.27 17.44
C GLU A 460 -1.37 -29.21 18.49
N THR A 461 -2.51 -29.83 18.18
CA THR A 461 -3.16 -30.84 19.03
C THR A 461 -3.47 -32.09 18.23
N GLU A 462 -3.82 -33.17 18.93
CA GLU A 462 -4.33 -34.37 18.27
C GLU A 462 -5.63 -34.02 17.52
N ALA A 463 -5.65 -34.31 16.22
CA ALA A 463 -6.79 -34.04 15.35
C ALA A 463 -7.08 -35.20 14.39
N GLU A 464 -8.32 -35.40 14.06
CA GLU A 464 -8.73 -36.23 12.93
C GLU A 464 -8.67 -35.34 11.67
N ILE A 465 -7.81 -35.68 10.72
CA ILE A 465 -7.53 -34.86 9.54
C ILE A 465 -7.85 -35.58 8.25
N GLU A 466 -8.04 -34.80 7.19
CA GLU A 466 -8.06 -35.19 5.78
C GLU A 466 -7.24 -34.16 5.00
N ILE A 467 -6.27 -34.61 4.21
CA ILE A 467 -5.54 -33.76 3.28
C ILE A 467 -5.72 -34.30 1.86
N ALA A 468 -6.25 -33.48 0.96
CA ALA A 468 -6.58 -33.87 -0.40
C ALA A 468 -6.26 -32.74 -1.39
N ILE A 469 -6.11 -33.14 -2.67
CA ILE A 469 -5.89 -32.21 -3.79
C ILE A 469 -7.17 -32.12 -4.61
N TYR A 470 -7.53 -30.90 -4.98
CA TYR A 470 -8.69 -30.56 -5.79
C TYR A 470 -8.28 -29.77 -7.03
N ASP A 471 -9.06 -29.92 -8.09
CA ASP A 471 -8.95 -29.01 -9.25
C ASP A 471 -9.63 -27.65 -8.97
N VAL A 472 -9.50 -26.71 -9.91
CA VAL A 472 -10.11 -25.36 -9.79
C VAL A 472 -11.65 -25.36 -9.79
N ASN A 473 -12.29 -26.46 -10.18
CA ASN A 473 -13.74 -26.63 -10.13
C ASN A 473 -14.23 -27.26 -8.82
N GLY A 474 -13.30 -27.54 -7.88
CA GLY A 474 -13.61 -28.18 -6.60
C GLY A 474 -13.79 -29.70 -6.69
N CYS A 475 -13.38 -30.34 -7.80
CA CYS A 475 -13.39 -31.78 -7.93
C CYS A 475 -12.15 -32.38 -7.28
N GLU A 476 -12.34 -33.35 -6.36
CA GLU A 476 -11.23 -34.04 -5.71
C GLU A 476 -10.45 -34.91 -6.70
N GLU A 477 -9.16 -34.63 -6.83
CA GLU A 477 -8.23 -35.38 -7.67
C GLU A 477 -7.63 -36.58 -6.92
N ILE A 478 -7.19 -36.35 -5.67
CA ILE A 478 -6.61 -37.39 -4.82
C ILE A 478 -6.64 -37.01 -3.34
N GLU A 479 -6.99 -37.96 -2.47
CA GLU A 479 -6.72 -37.90 -1.04
C GLU A 479 -5.27 -38.33 -0.77
N LEU A 480 -4.49 -37.51 -0.10
CA LEU A 480 -3.10 -37.77 0.23
C LEU A 480 -2.93 -38.46 1.57
N ALA A 481 -3.71 -38.08 2.56
CA ALA A 481 -3.76 -38.71 3.88
C ALA A 481 -5.06 -38.39 4.61
N SER A 482 -5.51 -39.32 5.46
CA SER A 482 -6.61 -39.11 6.40
C SER A 482 -6.40 -39.90 7.69
N GLY A 483 -7.14 -39.52 8.74
CA GLY A 483 -7.17 -40.19 10.02
C GLY A 483 -6.61 -39.35 11.18
N ILE A 484 -6.46 -39.98 12.36
CA ILE A 484 -6.03 -39.31 13.58
C ILE A 484 -4.51 -39.12 13.54
N LYS A 485 -4.07 -37.89 13.80
CA LYS A 485 -2.67 -37.51 13.94
C LYS A 485 -2.45 -36.78 15.25
N SER A 486 -1.37 -37.10 15.94
CA SER A 486 -0.94 -36.37 17.13
C SER A 486 -0.44 -34.97 16.77
N SER A 487 -0.24 -34.11 17.77
CA SER A 487 0.46 -32.83 17.54
C SER A 487 1.86 -33.05 16.95
N GLY A 488 2.25 -32.18 16.03
CA GLY A 488 3.55 -32.25 15.38
C GLY A 488 3.56 -31.80 13.93
N THR A 489 4.75 -31.71 13.36
CA THR A 489 4.96 -31.35 11.96
C THR A 489 5.06 -32.61 11.09
N TYR A 490 4.34 -32.59 10.00
CA TYR A 490 4.25 -33.69 9.04
C TYR A 490 4.61 -33.21 7.64
N SER A 491 5.12 -34.13 6.83
CA SER A 491 5.37 -33.87 5.41
C SER A 491 4.77 -34.97 4.56
N ILE A 492 4.17 -34.60 3.42
CA ILE A 492 3.62 -35.52 2.45
C ILE A 492 4.02 -35.08 1.05
N ARG A 493 4.16 -36.04 0.12
CA ARG A 493 4.51 -35.76 -1.26
C ARG A 493 3.35 -36.01 -2.18
N TRP A 494 3.20 -35.15 -3.19
CA TRP A 494 2.29 -35.36 -4.31
C TRP A 494 3.06 -35.28 -5.63
N ASN A 495 2.86 -36.28 -6.49
CA ASN A 495 3.57 -36.42 -7.76
C ASN A 495 2.74 -35.98 -8.97
N GLY A 496 1.74 -35.10 -8.76
CA GLY A 496 0.90 -34.58 -9.82
C GLY A 496 -0.01 -35.62 -10.47
N LYS A 497 -0.38 -36.72 -9.77
CA LYS A 497 -1.28 -37.76 -10.27
C LYS A 497 -2.58 -37.80 -9.50
N ASP A 498 -3.66 -38.12 -10.24
CA ASP A 498 -4.99 -38.35 -9.69
C ASP A 498 -5.10 -39.74 -9.02
N LYS A 499 -6.24 -40.01 -8.38
CA LYS A 499 -6.58 -41.31 -7.76
C LYS A 499 -6.53 -42.50 -8.73
N SER A 500 -6.62 -42.26 -10.03
CA SER A 500 -6.46 -43.26 -11.08
C SER A 500 -5.01 -43.40 -11.57
N LYS A 501 -4.05 -42.75 -10.90
CA LYS A 501 -2.61 -42.67 -11.24
C LYS A 501 -2.32 -42.01 -12.58
N ARG A 502 -3.24 -41.26 -13.14
CA ARG A 502 -3.07 -40.46 -14.36
C ARG A 502 -2.51 -39.09 -13.98
N GLN A 503 -1.62 -38.56 -14.81
CA GLN A 503 -1.07 -37.22 -14.64
C GLN A 503 -2.19 -36.19 -14.78
N VAL A 504 -2.32 -35.28 -13.82
CA VAL A 504 -3.27 -34.17 -13.87
C VAL A 504 -2.87 -33.12 -14.93
N SER A 505 -3.73 -32.21 -15.26
CA SER A 505 -3.47 -31.13 -16.22
C SER A 505 -2.45 -30.15 -15.63
N SER A 506 -1.64 -29.49 -16.47
CA SER A 506 -0.87 -28.33 -16.04
C SER A 506 -1.83 -27.22 -15.60
N GLY A 507 -1.50 -26.52 -14.53
CA GLY A 507 -2.33 -25.43 -14.00
C GLY A 507 -2.35 -25.37 -12.48
N ILE A 508 -3.40 -24.73 -11.97
CA ILE A 508 -3.62 -24.52 -10.54
C ILE A 508 -4.38 -25.72 -9.97
N HIS A 509 -3.90 -26.20 -8.82
CA HIS A 509 -4.57 -27.19 -7.98
C HIS A 509 -4.64 -26.65 -6.55
N LEU A 510 -5.59 -27.12 -5.76
CA LEU A 510 -5.80 -26.68 -4.37
C LEU A 510 -5.51 -27.85 -3.44
N CYS A 511 -4.51 -27.70 -2.57
CA CYS A 511 -4.31 -28.60 -1.44
C CYS A 511 -5.18 -28.14 -0.29
N ILE A 512 -6.07 -28.98 0.18
CA ILE A 512 -6.99 -28.70 1.28
C ILE A 512 -6.70 -29.65 2.45
N LEU A 513 -6.34 -29.07 3.61
CA LEU A 513 -6.24 -29.78 4.88
C LEU A 513 -7.48 -29.44 5.71
N LYS A 514 -8.32 -30.45 5.95
CA LYS A 514 -9.46 -30.35 6.87
C LYS A 514 -9.13 -31.10 8.13
N GLY A 515 -9.62 -30.64 9.27
CA GLY A 515 -9.42 -31.34 10.52
C GLY A 515 -10.45 -31.02 11.59
N ARG A 516 -10.55 -31.93 12.56
CA ARG A 516 -11.37 -31.78 13.76
C ARG A 516 -10.54 -32.17 14.98
N GLU A 517 -10.42 -31.26 15.95
CA GLU A 517 -9.71 -31.49 17.20
C GLU A 517 -10.38 -32.57 18.04
N ARG A 518 -9.57 -33.39 18.71
CA ARG A 518 -10.03 -34.40 19.68
C ARG A 518 -9.74 -33.91 21.10
N GLY A 519 -10.78 -33.79 21.91
CA GLY A 519 -10.62 -33.71 23.37
C GLY A 519 -11.03 -32.44 24.08
N SER A 520 -11.43 -31.34 23.42
CA SER A 520 -11.76 -30.10 24.13
C SER A 520 -13.00 -29.32 23.64
N GLY A 521 -13.85 -29.93 22.82
CA GLY A 521 -15.04 -29.22 22.29
C GLY A 521 -14.73 -28.07 21.33
N ARG A 522 -13.50 -28.00 20.81
CA ARG A 522 -13.06 -27.00 19.83
C ARG A 522 -13.34 -27.46 18.40
N GLY A 523 -13.48 -26.48 17.51
CA GLY A 523 -14.08 -26.60 16.20
C GLY A 523 -13.31 -27.42 15.15
N SER A 524 -13.90 -27.50 13.98
CA SER A 524 -13.28 -27.98 12.76
C SER A 524 -12.51 -26.83 12.10
N PHE A 525 -11.41 -27.15 11.39
CA PHE A 525 -10.62 -26.18 10.62
C PHE A 525 -10.48 -26.65 9.16
N ILE A 526 -10.32 -25.69 8.26
CA ILE A 526 -10.03 -25.94 6.83
C ILE A 526 -8.92 -24.98 6.43
N ILE A 527 -7.85 -25.52 5.83
CA ILE A 527 -6.71 -24.75 5.33
C ILE A 527 -6.55 -25.09 3.86
N VAL A 528 -6.42 -24.06 3.02
CA VAL A 528 -6.28 -24.18 1.57
C VAL A 528 -4.92 -23.60 1.15
N LYS A 529 -4.20 -24.35 0.28
CA LYS A 529 -2.94 -23.90 -0.31
C LYS A 529 -2.94 -24.14 -1.82
N LYS A 530 -2.60 -23.11 -2.58
CA LYS A 530 -2.48 -23.16 -4.04
C LYS A 530 -1.20 -23.88 -4.44
N LEU A 531 -1.31 -24.83 -5.35
CA LEU A 531 -0.20 -25.54 -5.99
C LEU A 531 -0.23 -25.26 -7.50
N ILE A 532 0.94 -25.09 -8.11
CA ILE A 532 1.06 -24.85 -9.56
C ILE A 532 1.86 -26.01 -10.18
N PHE A 533 1.19 -26.80 -11.00
CA PHE A 533 1.80 -27.92 -11.71
C PHE A 533 2.14 -27.51 -13.14
N LEU A 534 3.39 -27.73 -13.54
CA LEU A 534 3.91 -27.45 -14.89
C LEU A 534 4.35 -28.78 -15.54
N LYS A 535 3.82 -29.10 -16.72
CA LYS A 535 4.29 -30.24 -17.53
C LYS A 535 5.54 -29.89 -18.30
#